data_bfb44d5481212a35b80c9d281f1dfcda
#
_entry.id   bfb44d5481212a35b80c9d281f1dfcda
#
_cell.length_a   1.000
_cell.length_b   1.000
_cell.length_c   1.000
_cell.angle_alpha   90.00
_cell.angle_beta   90.00
_cell.angle_gamma   90.00
#
_symmetry.space_group_name_H-M   'P 1'
#
loop_
_entity.id
_entity.type
_entity.pdbx_description
1 polymer ?
#
loop_
_entity_poly.entity_id
_entity_poly.type
_entity_poly.pdbx_seq_one_letter_code
_entity_poly.pdbx_strand_id
1 'polypeptide(L)'
;TGRGKIRVRAVTNIEPMQNGKNRIIVTEIPYMVNKARLIEKIAELVRDKKIDGITDLSDQSNREGMRICIELRRDVNPNVILNQLYKHTQLQDTFGVIMLALVDNQPKVMNLLEMLQYYLRHQEDVVTRRTQYDLNKAQERAHILEGLLIALDNIDEVIRIIRGSKNVQEAKAEL
;
A
#
# COMPACT_ATOMS: atom_id res chain seq x y z
N THR A 1 14.41 -15.00 5.37
CA THR A 1 14.53 -15.68 4.04
C THR A 1 13.78 -14.94 2.93
N GLY A 2 12.88 -14.01 3.24
CA GLY A 2 12.04 -13.31 2.26
C GLY A 2 10.97 -14.17 1.58
N ARG A 3 10.81 -15.42 2.01
CA ARG A 3 9.76 -16.34 1.53
C ARG A 3 9.11 -17.03 2.72
N GLY A 4 7.80 -17.22 2.65
CA GLY A 4 7.04 -17.87 3.71
C GLY A 4 5.62 -18.22 3.30
N LYS A 5 4.90 -18.88 4.20
CA LYS A 5 3.47 -19.17 4.04
C LYS A 5 2.73 -18.58 5.23
N ILE A 6 1.73 -17.75 4.95
CA ILE A 6 0.87 -17.14 5.95
C ILE A 6 -0.53 -17.73 5.78
N ARG A 7 -1.13 -18.21 6.88
CA ARG A 7 -2.50 -18.66 6.90
C ARG A 7 -3.41 -17.46 7.17
N VAL A 8 -4.29 -17.16 6.24
CA VAL A 8 -5.24 -16.04 6.30
C VAL A 8 -6.64 -16.62 6.47
N ARG A 9 -7.44 -16.03 7.35
CA ARG A 9 -8.84 -16.38 7.61
C ARG A 9 -9.75 -15.20 7.31
N ALA A 10 -10.96 -15.51 6.89
CA ALA A 10 -12.08 -14.58 6.81
C ALA A 10 -12.39 -13.98 8.19
N VAL A 11 -12.88 -12.75 8.21
CA VAL A 11 -13.45 -12.14 9.44
C VAL A 11 -14.89 -12.61 9.56
N THR A 12 -15.19 -13.27 10.68
CA THR A 12 -16.49 -13.90 10.90
C THR A 12 -17.02 -13.56 12.28
N ASN A 13 -18.34 -13.31 12.36
CA ASN A 13 -19.07 -13.12 13.61
C ASN A 13 -20.20 -14.12 13.73
N ILE A 14 -20.46 -14.63 14.92
CA ILE A 14 -21.61 -15.49 15.23
C ILE A 14 -22.66 -14.64 15.91
N GLU A 15 -23.81 -14.52 15.28
CA GLU A 15 -24.95 -13.74 15.78
C GLU A 15 -26.11 -14.67 16.15
N PRO A 16 -26.72 -14.52 17.35
CA PRO A 16 -27.94 -15.22 17.69
C PRO A 16 -29.13 -14.63 16.90
N MET A 17 -30.07 -15.50 16.50
CA MET A 17 -31.33 -15.15 15.88
C MET A 17 -32.50 -15.26 16.85
N GLN A 18 -33.58 -14.51 16.59
CA GLN A 18 -34.80 -14.50 17.45
C GLN A 18 -35.41 -15.89 17.69
N ASN A 19 -35.16 -16.85 16.79
CA ASN A 19 -35.73 -18.21 16.88
C ASN A 19 -34.83 -19.19 17.66
N GLY A 20 -33.83 -18.73 18.40
CA GLY A 20 -32.85 -19.58 19.09
C GLY A 20 -31.90 -20.32 18.12
N LYS A 21 -31.86 -19.93 16.85
CA LYS A 21 -30.86 -20.32 15.87
C LYS A 21 -29.67 -19.38 15.95
N ASN A 22 -28.55 -19.77 15.36
CA ASN A 22 -27.40 -18.91 15.15
C ASN A 22 -27.15 -18.71 13.65
N ARG A 23 -26.50 -17.60 13.33
CA ARG A 23 -25.96 -17.34 11.98
C ARG A 23 -24.50 -16.95 12.05
N ILE A 24 -23.74 -17.35 11.05
CA ILE A 24 -22.37 -16.91 10.84
C ILE A 24 -22.41 -15.81 9.79
N ILE A 25 -21.90 -14.64 10.15
CA ILE A 25 -21.75 -13.49 9.24
C ILE A 25 -20.28 -13.38 8.86
N VAL A 26 -20.01 -13.34 7.55
CA VAL A 26 -18.66 -13.11 7.01
C VAL A 26 -18.62 -11.69 6.46
N THR A 27 -17.74 -10.88 7.02
CA THR A 27 -17.57 -9.46 6.64
C THR A 27 -16.34 -9.23 5.77
N GLU A 28 -15.34 -10.11 5.87
CA GLU A 28 -14.14 -10.05 5.02
C GLU A 28 -13.71 -11.46 4.62
N ILE A 29 -13.20 -11.60 3.41
CA ILE A 29 -12.65 -12.85 2.88
C ILE A 29 -11.16 -12.68 2.57
N PRO A 30 -10.37 -13.77 2.55
CA PRO A 30 -8.95 -13.70 2.22
C PRO A 30 -8.70 -13.06 0.86
N TYR A 31 -7.55 -12.39 0.73
CA TYR A 31 -7.12 -11.78 -0.52
C TYR A 31 -7.10 -12.79 -1.68
N MET A 32 -7.52 -12.35 -2.87
CA MET A 32 -7.66 -13.17 -4.10
C MET A 32 -8.77 -14.23 -4.07
N VAL A 33 -9.56 -14.35 -3.02
CA VAL A 33 -10.72 -15.23 -2.98
C VAL A 33 -11.91 -14.59 -3.70
N ASN A 34 -12.51 -15.32 -4.63
CA ASN A 34 -13.74 -14.89 -5.31
C ASN A 34 -14.97 -15.22 -4.46
N LYS A 35 -15.74 -14.18 -4.07
CA LYS A 35 -16.93 -14.32 -3.21
C LYS A 35 -17.97 -15.27 -3.80
N ALA A 36 -18.31 -15.13 -5.08
CA ALA A 36 -19.34 -15.96 -5.72
C ALA A 36 -18.94 -17.45 -5.71
N ARG A 37 -17.71 -17.76 -6.11
CA ARG A 37 -17.19 -19.14 -6.08
C ARG A 37 -17.12 -19.71 -4.66
N LEU A 38 -16.81 -18.86 -3.68
CA LEU A 38 -16.82 -19.28 -2.28
C LEU A 38 -18.22 -19.68 -1.82
N ILE A 39 -19.23 -18.88 -2.14
CA ILE A 39 -20.64 -19.16 -1.84
C ILE A 39 -21.12 -20.44 -2.54
N GLU A 40 -20.83 -20.58 -3.82
CA GLU A 40 -21.12 -21.81 -4.59
C GLU A 40 -20.48 -23.03 -3.93
N LYS A 41 -19.22 -22.92 -3.54
CA LYS A 41 -18.50 -24.03 -2.88
C LYS A 41 -19.11 -24.42 -1.54
N ILE A 42 -19.56 -23.47 -0.75
CA ILE A 42 -20.28 -23.73 0.51
C ILE A 42 -21.60 -24.46 0.19
N ALA A 43 -22.37 -23.98 -0.80
CA ALA A 43 -23.62 -24.63 -1.21
C ALA A 43 -23.42 -26.07 -1.71
N GLU A 44 -22.34 -26.32 -2.48
CA GLU A 44 -21.96 -27.69 -2.89
C GLU A 44 -21.71 -28.61 -1.69
N LEU A 45 -20.93 -28.13 -0.70
CA LEU A 45 -20.59 -28.93 0.48
C LEU A 45 -21.83 -29.28 1.31
N VAL A 46 -22.82 -28.38 1.35
CA VAL A 46 -24.11 -28.61 2.03
C VAL A 46 -24.94 -29.65 1.23
N ARG A 47 -25.04 -29.50 -0.10
CA ARG A 47 -25.75 -30.41 -0.99
C ARG A 47 -25.13 -31.81 -0.94
N ASP A 48 -23.81 -31.91 -0.92
CA ASP A 48 -23.07 -33.17 -0.85
C ASP A 48 -23.07 -33.77 0.56
N LYS A 49 -23.74 -33.15 1.54
CA LYS A 49 -23.78 -33.55 2.96
C LYS A 49 -22.42 -33.68 3.63
N LYS A 50 -21.40 -32.95 3.13
CA LYS A 50 -20.08 -32.87 3.75
C LYS A 50 -20.08 -31.93 4.94
N ILE A 51 -20.93 -30.92 4.92
CA ILE A 51 -21.22 -30.04 6.05
C ILE A 51 -22.71 -30.09 6.29
N ASP A 52 -23.13 -30.60 7.46
CA ASP A 52 -24.52 -30.63 7.90
C ASP A 52 -24.78 -29.52 8.92
N GLY A 53 -26.01 -29.00 8.95
CA GLY A 53 -26.42 -28.00 9.92
C GLY A 53 -26.52 -26.56 9.40
N ILE A 54 -26.27 -26.33 8.12
CA ILE A 54 -26.56 -25.06 7.43
C ILE A 54 -27.96 -25.14 6.84
N THR A 55 -28.82 -24.16 7.16
CA THR A 55 -30.21 -24.09 6.68
C THR A 55 -30.40 -23.11 5.54
N ASP A 56 -29.64 -22.02 5.51
CA ASP A 56 -29.69 -21.03 4.44
C ASP A 56 -28.31 -20.37 4.23
N LEU A 57 -28.08 -19.92 3.00
CA LEU A 57 -26.86 -19.26 2.58
C LEU A 57 -27.21 -18.11 1.63
N SER A 58 -27.01 -16.89 2.07
CA SER A 58 -27.36 -15.68 1.31
C SER A 58 -26.24 -14.66 1.25
N ASP A 59 -26.10 -13.99 0.12
CA ASP A 59 -25.23 -12.82 -0.05
C ASP A 59 -26.04 -11.54 0.21
N GLN A 60 -25.78 -10.90 1.33
CA GLN A 60 -26.42 -9.66 1.77
C GLN A 60 -25.49 -8.46 1.61
N SER A 61 -24.44 -8.58 0.82
CA SER A 61 -23.48 -7.48 0.59
C SER A 61 -24.18 -6.31 -0.09
N ASN A 62 -23.88 -5.11 0.37
CA ASN A 62 -24.43 -3.85 -0.11
C ASN A 62 -23.34 -2.76 -0.21
N ARG A 63 -23.73 -1.48 -0.30
CA ARG A 63 -22.80 -0.34 -0.36
C ARG A 63 -22.03 -0.10 0.94
N GLU A 64 -22.52 -0.61 2.06
CA GLU A 64 -21.87 -0.51 3.37
C GLU A 64 -20.76 -1.54 3.54
N GLY A 65 -20.78 -2.63 2.77
CA GLY A 65 -19.72 -3.62 2.79
C GLY A 65 -20.16 -5.04 2.42
N MET A 66 -19.21 -5.95 2.58
CA MET A 66 -19.43 -7.37 2.36
C MET A 66 -20.19 -7.97 3.54
N ARG A 67 -21.21 -8.76 3.22
CA ARG A 67 -21.99 -9.52 4.21
C ARG A 67 -22.47 -10.83 3.60
N ILE A 68 -21.82 -11.93 3.92
CA ILE A 68 -22.32 -13.28 3.61
C ILE A 68 -22.97 -13.83 4.87
N CYS A 69 -24.24 -14.22 4.78
CA CYS A 69 -25.01 -14.76 5.89
C CYS A 69 -25.17 -16.27 5.71
N ILE A 70 -24.77 -17.04 6.71
CA ILE A 70 -24.86 -18.50 6.78
C ILE A 70 -25.73 -18.83 8.00
N GLU A 71 -26.99 -19.20 7.77
CA GLU A 71 -27.92 -19.59 8.83
C GLU A 71 -27.72 -21.05 9.23
N LEU A 72 -27.74 -21.27 10.53
CA LEU A 72 -27.49 -22.59 11.09
C LEU A 72 -28.78 -23.20 11.68
N ARG A 73 -28.83 -24.53 11.70
CA ARG A 73 -29.84 -25.29 12.43
C ARG A 73 -29.68 -25.08 13.93
N ARG A 74 -30.76 -25.15 14.69
CA ARG A 74 -30.78 -24.85 16.15
C ARG A 74 -29.92 -25.80 16.98
N ASP A 75 -29.78 -27.05 16.55
CA ASP A 75 -29.12 -28.15 17.28
C ASP A 75 -27.60 -28.25 17.01
N VAL A 76 -27.01 -27.33 16.21
CA VAL A 76 -25.60 -27.39 15.87
C VAL A 76 -24.78 -26.31 16.58
N ASN A 77 -23.53 -26.67 16.89
CA ASN A 77 -22.59 -25.69 17.46
C ASN A 77 -22.00 -24.85 16.33
N PRO A 78 -22.17 -23.51 16.35
CA PRO A 78 -21.67 -22.63 15.28
C PRO A 78 -20.16 -22.72 15.06
N ASN A 79 -19.39 -22.90 16.14
CA ASN A 79 -17.93 -23.00 16.06
C ASN A 79 -17.47 -24.27 15.34
N VAL A 80 -18.20 -25.37 15.48
CA VAL A 80 -17.91 -26.63 14.79
C VAL A 80 -18.11 -26.43 13.28
N ILE A 81 -19.25 -25.84 12.89
CA ILE A 81 -19.54 -25.54 11.48
C ILE A 81 -18.50 -24.56 10.91
N LEU A 82 -18.16 -23.50 11.64
CA LEU A 82 -17.14 -22.55 11.21
C LEU A 82 -15.78 -23.22 10.98
N ASN A 83 -15.37 -24.12 11.86
CA ASN A 83 -14.13 -24.87 11.70
C ASN A 83 -14.17 -25.83 10.49
N GLN A 84 -15.34 -26.45 10.19
CA GLN A 84 -15.51 -27.24 8.98
C GLN A 84 -15.44 -26.37 7.72
N LEU A 85 -16.04 -25.18 7.74
CA LEU A 85 -15.95 -24.20 6.65
C LEU A 85 -14.48 -23.77 6.42
N TYR A 86 -13.71 -23.47 7.46
CA TYR A 86 -12.29 -23.17 7.33
C TYR A 86 -11.46 -24.33 6.75
N LYS A 87 -11.85 -25.57 7.04
CA LYS A 87 -11.14 -26.75 6.55
C LYS A 87 -11.44 -27.07 5.08
N HIS A 88 -12.66 -26.83 4.63
CA HIS A 88 -13.16 -27.30 3.33
C HIS A 88 -13.37 -26.19 2.30
N THR A 89 -13.23 -24.92 2.67
CA THR A 89 -13.44 -23.76 1.78
C THR A 89 -12.30 -22.75 1.89
N GLN A 90 -12.32 -21.77 0.98
CA GLN A 90 -11.37 -20.65 0.99
C GLN A 90 -11.72 -19.54 2.02
N LEU A 91 -12.61 -19.81 2.99
CA LEU A 91 -12.71 -18.97 4.20
C LEU A 91 -11.41 -18.96 5.00
N GLN A 92 -10.57 -19.98 4.82
CA GLN A 92 -9.18 -19.99 5.23
C GLN A 92 -8.34 -20.43 4.04
N ASP A 93 -7.32 -19.62 3.73
CA ASP A 93 -6.40 -19.92 2.64
C ASP A 93 -4.95 -19.66 3.06
N THR A 94 -4.01 -20.21 2.31
CA THR A 94 -2.59 -20.03 2.56
C THR A 94 -2.01 -19.07 1.53
N PHE A 95 -1.53 -17.92 1.99
CA PHE A 95 -0.85 -16.96 1.15
C PHE A 95 0.66 -17.25 1.12
N GLY A 96 1.19 -17.49 -0.08
CA GLY A 96 2.62 -17.66 -0.32
C GLY A 96 3.31 -16.30 -0.40
N VAL A 97 4.06 -15.93 0.64
CA VAL A 97 4.79 -14.67 0.68
C VAL A 97 6.09 -14.80 -0.10
N ILE A 98 6.33 -13.86 -1.02
CA ILE A 98 7.61 -13.61 -1.67
C ILE A 98 7.88 -12.12 -1.55
N MET A 99 8.85 -11.74 -0.72
CA MET A 99 9.21 -10.34 -0.50
C MET A 99 10.21 -9.88 -1.56
N LEU A 100 9.69 -9.59 -2.75
CA LEU A 100 10.47 -9.10 -3.89
C LEU A 100 10.38 -7.58 -3.95
N ALA A 101 11.52 -6.90 -4.04
CA ALA A 101 11.59 -5.47 -4.29
C ALA A 101 12.76 -5.13 -5.23
N LEU A 102 12.76 -3.91 -5.77
CA LEU A 102 13.86 -3.39 -6.57
C LEU A 102 14.86 -2.67 -5.66
N VAL A 103 16.12 -3.07 -5.76
CA VAL A 103 17.25 -2.38 -5.14
C VAL A 103 18.22 -2.02 -6.25
N ASP A 104 18.50 -0.73 -6.42
CA ASP A 104 19.35 -0.21 -7.52
C ASP A 104 18.90 -0.73 -8.90
N ASN A 105 17.57 -0.70 -9.13
CA ASN A 105 16.89 -1.21 -10.33
C ASN A 105 17.04 -2.73 -10.59
N GLN A 106 17.53 -3.49 -9.62
CA GLN A 106 17.64 -4.94 -9.70
C GLN A 106 16.63 -5.63 -8.78
N PRO A 107 15.89 -6.66 -9.26
CA PRO A 107 14.96 -7.40 -8.44
C PRO A 107 15.71 -8.28 -7.43
N LYS A 108 15.37 -8.11 -6.15
CA LYS A 108 15.99 -8.86 -5.05
C LYS A 108 14.92 -9.37 -4.09
N VAL A 109 14.99 -10.66 -3.76
CA VAL A 109 14.18 -11.22 -2.68
C VAL A 109 14.90 -10.96 -1.35
N MET A 110 14.21 -10.28 -0.43
CA MET A 110 14.78 -9.82 0.82
C MET A 110 13.92 -10.25 2.01
N ASN A 111 14.54 -10.38 3.16
CA ASN A 111 13.79 -10.51 4.42
C ASN A 111 13.31 -9.13 4.91
N LEU A 112 12.45 -9.11 5.93
CA LEU A 112 11.87 -7.88 6.44
C LEU A 112 12.93 -6.89 6.94
N LEU A 113 13.96 -7.38 7.63
CA LEU A 113 15.04 -6.52 8.13
C LEU A 113 15.82 -5.85 6.99
N GLU A 114 16.17 -6.62 5.97
CA GLU A 114 16.84 -6.07 4.77
C GLU A 114 15.98 -5.03 4.07
N MET A 115 14.67 -5.27 3.91
CA MET A 115 13.76 -4.28 3.30
C MET A 115 13.73 -2.97 4.10
N LEU A 116 13.65 -3.05 5.43
CA LEU A 116 13.66 -1.86 6.29
C LEU A 116 15.00 -1.13 6.22
N GLN A 117 16.13 -1.84 6.17
CA GLN A 117 17.46 -1.24 6.02
C GLN A 117 17.61 -0.52 4.67
N TYR A 118 17.20 -1.15 3.57
CA TYR A 118 17.23 -0.50 2.25
C TYR A 118 16.28 0.69 2.16
N TYR A 119 15.10 0.60 2.79
CA TYR A 119 14.18 1.73 2.85
C TYR A 119 14.78 2.92 3.62
N LEU A 120 15.40 2.67 4.78
CA LEU A 120 16.05 3.72 5.57
C LEU A 120 17.18 4.40 4.78
N ARG A 121 18.05 3.60 4.17
CA ARG A 121 19.12 4.11 3.31
C ARG A 121 18.58 4.95 2.15
N HIS A 122 17.52 4.49 1.50
CA HIS A 122 16.88 5.27 0.44
C HIS A 122 16.34 6.62 0.95
N GLN A 123 15.75 6.66 2.15
CA GLN A 123 15.29 7.92 2.76
C GLN A 123 16.46 8.88 3.03
N GLU A 124 17.56 8.39 3.56
CA GLU A 124 18.78 9.18 3.78
C GLU A 124 19.32 9.76 2.45
N ASP A 125 19.41 8.94 1.40
CA ASP A 125 19.84 9.39 0.07
C ASP A 125 18.90 10.45 -0.52
N VAL A 126 17.59 10.29 -0.38
CA VAL A 126 16.59 11.24 -0.88
C VAL A 126 16.71 12.58 -0.15
N VAL A 127 16.82 12.57 1.18
CA VAL A 127 16.99 13.78 1.99
C VAL A 127 18.29 14.50 1.61
N THR A 128 19.38 13.76 1.49
CA THR A 128 20.70 14.31 1.11
C THR A 128 20.64 14.99 -0.26
N ARG A 129 20.08 14.30 -1.28
CA ARG A 129 19.94 14.87 -2.64
C ARG A 129 19.05 16.11 -2.67
N ARG A 130 17.94 16.10 -1.92
CA ARG A 130 17.06 17.27 -1.81
C ARG A 130 17.79 18.46 -1.18
N THR A 131 18.47 18.22 -0.06
CA THR A 131 19.21 19.28 0.65
C THR A 131 20.36 19.83 -0.23
N GLN A 132 21.06 18.97 -0.95
CA GLN A 132 22.10 19.39 -1.89
C GLN A 132 21.53 20.25 -3.03
N TYR A 133 20.37 19.91 -3.57
CA TYR A 133 19.70 20.73 -4.57
C TYR A 133 19.33 22.12 -4.04
N ASP A 134 18.75 22.17 -2.84
CA ASP A 134 18.38 23.44 -2.20
C ASP A 134 19.60 24.29 -1.89
N LEU A 135 20.70 23.67 -1.43
CA LEU A 135 21.99 24.34 -1.20
C LEU A 135 22.55 24.94 -2.50
N ASN A 136 22.61 24.17 -3.57
CA ASN A 136 23.12 24.66 -4.86
C ASN A 136 22.29 25.85 -5.34
N LYS A 137 20.97 25.78 -5.23
CA LYS A 137 20.07 26.86 -5.63
C LYS A 137 20.28 28.14 -4.79
N ALA A 138 20.50 27.97 -3.48
CA ALA A 138 20.80 29.09 -2.60
C ALA A 138 22.20 29.73 -2.92
N GLN A 139 23.20 28.90 -3.21
CA GLN A 139 24.54 29.36 -3.62
C GLN A 139 24.49 30.11 -4.95
N GLU A 140 23.77 29.60 -5.97
CA GLU A 140 23.56 30.33 -7.23
C GLU A 140 22.94 31.72 -7.00
N ARG A 141 21.94 31.79 -6.12
CA ARG A 141 21.31 33.07 -5.77
C ARG A 141 22.24 33.99 -5.01
N ALA A 142 23.02 33.46 -4.06
CA ALA A 142 24.03 34.23 -3.33
C ALA A 142 25.09 34.83 -4.27
N HIS A 143 25.59 34.01 -5.21
CA HIS A 143 26.58 34.48 -6.20
C HIS A 143 26.06 35.65 -7.06
N ILE A 144 24.79 35.56 -7.52
CA ILE A 144 24.17 36.68 -8.26
C ILE A 144 24.07 37.94 -7.38
N LEU A 145 23.69 37.80 -6.10
CA LEU A 145 23.57 38.93 -5.18
C LEU A 145 24.93 39.55 -4.86
N GLU A 146 25.98 38.74 -4.69
CA GLU A 146 27.36 39.20 -4.51
C GLU A 146 27.84 40.00 -5.72
N GLY A 147 27.58 39.50 -6.94
CA GLY A 147 27.91 40.25 -8.16
C GLY A 147 27.14 41.57 -8.25
N LEU A 148 25.88 41.62 -7.86
CA LEU A 148 25.11 42.87 -7.81
C LEU A 148 25.64 43.86 -6.74
N LEU A 149 26.14 43.40 -5.60
CA LEU A 149 26.75 44.24 -4.59
C LEU A 149 28.04 44.87 -5.14
N ILE A 150 28.90 44.10 -5.79
CA ILE A 150 30.13 44.62 -6.44
C ILE A 150 29.78 45.67 -7.48
N ALA A 151 28.72 45.42 -8.30
CA ALA A 151 28.28 46.39 -9.28
C ALA A 151 27.73 47.68 -8.65
N LEU A 152 27.06 47.62 -7.51
CA LEU A 152 26.56 48.78 -6.78
C LEU A 152 27.70 49.59 -6.17
N ASP A 153 28.71 48.94 -5.64
CA ASP A 153 29.90 49.64 -5.08
C ASP A 153 30.71 50.36 -6.15
N ASN A 154 30.62 49.93 -7.44
CA ASN A 154 31.30 50.52 -8.56
C ASN A 154 30.34 51.07 -9.63
N ILE A 155 29.20 51.59 -9.23
CA ILE A 155 28.06 51.92 -10.11
C ILE A 155 28.42 52.92 -11.23
N ASP A 156 29.24 53.89 -10.96
CA ASP A 156 29.64 54.90 -11.94
C ASP A 156 30.48 54.29 -13.06
N GLU A 157 31.34 53.34 -12.75
CA GLU A 157 32.14 52.61 -13.72
C GLU A 157 31.30 51.65 -14.55
N VAL A 158 30.38 50.91 -13.92
CA VAL A 158 29.40 50.04 -14.62
C VAL A 158 28.56 50.84 -15.60
N ILE A 159 28.06 52.02 -15.21
CA ILE A 159 27.31 52.88 -16.13
C ILE A 159 28.17 53.38 -17.29
N ARG A 160 29.45 53.71 -17.06
CA ARG A 160 30.38 54.12 -18.10
C ARG A 160 30.62 53.03 -19.12
N ILE A 161 30.85 51.78 -18.69
CA ILE A 161 31.07 50.61 -19.55
C ILE A 161 29.80 50.33 -20.37
N ILE A 162 28.64 50.26 -19.77
CA ILE A 162 27.38 49.97 -20.45
C ILE A 162 27.04 51.01 -21.48
N ARG A 163 27.26 52.32 -21.19
CA ARG A 163 26.99 53.39 -22.15
C ARG A 163 28.06 53.49 -23.26
N GLY A 164 29.27 53.03 -23.01
CA GLY A 164 30.37 53.05 -23.97
C GLY A 164 30.33 51.87 -24.94
N SER A 165 29.75 50.77 -24.56
CA SER A 165 29.71 49.53 -25.35
C SER A 165 28.74 49.60 -26.49
N LYS A 166 29.10 49.06 -27.68
CA LYS A 166 28.28 49.05 -28.92
C LYS A 166 27.21 47.97 -28.93
N ASN A 167 27.38 46.93 -28.12
CA ASN A 167 26.45 45.80 -28.01
C ASN A 167 26.55 45.09 -26.63
N VAL A 168 25.56 44.24 -26.32
CA VAL A 168 25.48 43.53 -25.03
C VAL A 168 26.65 42.56 -24.79
N GLN A 169 27.24 42.02 -25.88
CA GLN A 169 28.36 41.05 -25.73
C GLN A 169 29.65 41.80 -25.34
N GLU A 170 29.88 42.97 -25.88
CA GLU A 170 30.98 43.84 -25.55
C GLU A 170 30.87 44.32 -24.08
N ALA A 171 29.71 44.81 -23.67
CA ALA A 171 29.44 45.20 -22.29
C ALA A 171 29.68 44.08 -21.28
N LYS A 172 29.29 42.84 -21.64
CA LYS A 172 29.50 41.63 -20.78
C LYS A 172 30.97 41.23 -20.63
N ALA A 173 31.77 41.53 -21.64
CA ALA A 173 33.20 41.19 -21.65
C ALA A 173 34.04 42.21 -20.85
N GLU A 174 33.57 43.45 -20.74
CA GLU A 174 34.21 44.54 -20.05
C GLU A 174 33.75 44.70 -18.58
N LEU A 175 32.57 44.15 -18.18
CA LEU A 175 32.08 44.05 -16.81
C LEU A 175 32.71 42.89 -16.05
#